data_9f25040fcd322518b58e901ed372553a
#
_entry.id   9f25040fcd322518b58e901ed372553a
#
_cell.length_a   1.000
_cell.length_b   1.000
_cell.length_c   1.000
_cell.angle_alpha   90.00
_cell.angle_beta   90.00
_cell.angle_gamma   90.00
#
_symmetry.space_group_name_H-M   'P 1'
#
loop_
_entity.id
_entity.type
_entity.pdbx_description
1 polymer ?
#
loop_
_entity_poly.entity_id
_entity_poly.type
_entity_poly.pdbx_seq_one_letter_code
_entity_poly.pdbx_strand_id
1 'polypeptide(L)'
;MVRHFFGASSSPSVANFCLKKTASIYGTEFDPEVVQSVERNMYVDDLMKSVDTPTTAVRLSTQLRDLLTKGGFRLTKWLSNDRRVVAEIQETERAVSVANLDLQELPTECALGLKWDVEADKFIWRASGRLQHSVQKGAMTRRRILVIVSSLSV
;
A
#
# COMPACT_ATOMS: atom_id res chain seq x y z
N MET A 1 4.50 -20.32 -20.71
CA MET A 1 4.32 -19.15 -19.84
C MET A 1 3.70 -18.04 -20.66
N VAL A 2 2.44 -17.71 -20.43
CA VAL A 2 1.77 -16.59 -21.11
C VAL A 2 2.09 -15.34 -20.31
N ARG A 3 2.91 -14.45 -20.85
CA ARG A 3 3.20 -13.16 -20.22
C ARG A 3 2.13 -12.16 -20.61
N HIS A 4 1.59 -11.45 -19.65
CA HIS A 4 0.64 -10.36 -19.90
C HIS A 4 1.39 -9.15 -20.49
N PHE A 5 0.87 -8.56 -21.58
CA PHE A 5 1.49 -7.37 -22.17
C PHE A 5 1.15 -6.14 -21.30
N PHE A 6 2.20 -5.52 -20.73
CA PHE A 6 2.07 -4.20 -20.12
C PHE A 6 1.68 -3.16 -21.18
N GLY A 7 0.73 -2.28 -20.84
CA GLY A 7 0.29 -1.18 -21.73
C GLY A 7 -0.98 -1.45 -22.56
N ALA A 8 -1.55 -2.66 -22.48
CA ALA A 8 -2.89 -2.87 -23.04
C ALA A 8 -3.95 -2.22 -22.13
N SER A 9 -4.98 -1.62 -22.70
CA SER A 9 -6.06 -0.94 -21.95
C SER A 9 -6.79 -1.84 -20.95
N SER A 10 -6.78 -3.16 -21.16
CA SER A 10 -7.37 -4.17 -20.26
C SER A 10 -6.45 -4.64 -19.15
N SER A 11 -5.14 -4.30 -19.18
CA SER A 11 -4.15 -4.81 -18.22
C SER A 11 -4.51 -4.56 -16.76
N PRO A 12 -4.95 -3.37 -16.34
CA PRO A 12 -5.33 -3.11 -14.95
C PRO A 12 -6.52 -3.97 -14.49
N SER A 13 -7.50 -4.16 -15.37
CA SER A 13 -8.70 -4.97 -15.07
C SER A 13 -8.35 -6.44 -14.91
N VAL A 14 -7.47 -6.96 -15.77
CA VAL A 14 -7.01 -8.35 -15.69
C VAL A 14 -6.17 -8.57 -14.43
N ALA A 15 -5.25 -7.67 -14.11
CA ALA A 15 -4.46 -7.75 -12.88
C ALA A 15 -5.36 -7.77 -11.65
N ASN A 16 -6.32 -6.86 -11.56
CA ASN A 16 -7.30 -6.79 -10.46
C ASN A 16 -8.15 -8.07 -10.37
N PHE A 17 -8.59 -8.61 -11.51
CA PHE A 17 -9.31 -9.88 -11.56
C PHE A 17 -8.44 -11.03 -11.01
N CYS A 18 -7.18 -11.13 -11.43
CA CYS A 18 -6.26 -12.17 -10.98
C CYS A 18 -5.97 -12.06 -9.47
N LEU A 19 -5.81 -10.84 -8.93
CA LEU A 19 -5.64 -10.59 -7.50
C LEU A 19 -6.86 -11.09 -6.70
N LYS A 20 -8.05 -10.69 -7.12
CA LYS A 20 -9.31 -11.14 -6.47
C LYS A 20 -9.52 -12.65 -6.61
N LYS A 21 -9.15 -13.23 -7.74
CA LYS A 21 -9.23 -14.67 -7.96
C LYS A 21 -8.26 -15.43 -7.04
N THR A 22 -7.03 -14.91 -6.85
CA THR A 22 -6.06 -15.45 -5.87
C THR A 22 -6.66 -15.44 -4.46
N ALA A 23 -7.22 -14.32 -4.03
CA ALA A 23 -7.87 -14.20 -2.73
C ALA A 23 -9.07 -15.16 -2.59
N SER A 24 -9.86 -15.37 -3.65
CA SER A 24 -10.97 -16.33 -3.66
C SER A 24 -10.52 -17.78 -3.55
N ILE A 25 -9.38 -18.16 -4.15
CA ILE A 25 -8.90 -19.54 -4.16
C ILE A 25 -8.18 -19.88 -2.85
N TYR A 26 -7.33 -19.00 -2.37
CA TYR A 26 -6.44 -19.28 -1.23
C TYR A 26 -6.87 -18.60 0.06
N GLY A 27 -7.88 -17.73 0.02
CA GLY A 27 -8.27 -16.89 1.14
C GLY A 27 -8.74 -17.65 2.39
N THR A 28 -9.20 -18.90 2.25
CA THR A 28 -9.61 -19.73 3.39
C THR A 28 -8.45 -20.10 4.33
N GLU A 29 -7.21 -19.95 3.87
CA GLU A 29 -6.00 -20.22 4.66
C GLU A 29 -5.53 -18.99 5.45
N PHE A 30 -6.16 -17.84 5.28
CA PHE A 30 -5.76 -16.55 5.82
C PHE A 30 -6.90 -15.88 6.61
N ASP A 31 -6.54 -14.88 7.39
CA ASP A 31 -7.54 -14.09 8.10
C ASP A 31 -8.54 -13.42 7.14
N PRO A 32 -9.83 -13.37 7.46
CA PRO A 32 -10.83 -12.72 6.61
C PRO A 32 -10.50 -11.26 6.29
N GLU A 33 -9.81 -10.55 7.18
CA GLU A 33 -9.37 -9.17 6.97
C GLU A 33 -8.32 -9.04 5.85
N VAL A 34 -7.47 -10.06 5.66
CA VAL A 34 -6.49 -10.12 4.57
C VAL A 34 -7.20 -10.21 3.23
N VAL A 35 -8.17 -11.13 3.11
CA VAL A 35 -9.00 -11.31 1.91
C VAL A 35 -9.74 -10.01 1.59
N GLN A 36 -10.40 -9.42 2.58
CA GLN A 36 -11.10 -8.16 2.43
C GLN A 36 -10.18 -7.02 1.98
N SER A 37 -8.93 -7.01 2.46
CA SER A 37 -7.94 -6.01 2.05
C SER A 37 -7.58 -6.13 0.57
N VAL A 38 -7.43 -7.33 0.03
CA VAL A 38 -7.22 -7.55 -1.41
C VAL A 38 -8.44 -7.10 -2.22
N GLU A 39 -9.64 -7.35 -1.73
CA GLU A 39 -10.87 -7.01 -2.44
C GLU A 39 -11.17 -5.51 -2.49
N ARG A 40 -10.88 -4.78 -1.39
CA ARG A 40 -11.37 -3.41 -1.17
C ARG A 40 -10.28 -2.34 -1.10
N ASN A 41 -9.03 -2.73 -0.82
CA ASN A 41 -7.94 -1.80 -0.56
C ASN A 41 -6.88 -1.79 -1.67
N MET A 42 -7.04 -2.63 -2.72
CA MET A 42 -6.21 -2.59 -3.92
C MET A 42 -6.75 -1.57 -4.92
N TYR A 43 -5.89 -0.70 -5.37
CA TYR A 43 -6.16 0.26 -6.44
C TYR A 43 -5.09 0.12 -7.52
N VAL A 44 -5.43 -0.56 -8.59
CA VAL A 44 -4.53 -0.95 -9.69
C VAL A 44 -3.39 -1.81 -9.13
N ASP A 45 -2.22 -1.21 -8.89
CA ASP A 45 -1.00 -1.83 -8.37
C ASP A 45 -0.64 -1.39 -6.94
N ASP A 46 -1.41 -0.47 -6.37
CA ASP A 46 -1.21 0.04 -5.02
C ASP A 46 -2.20 -0.57 -4.04
N LEU A 47 -1.72 -0.95 -2.84
CA LEU A 47 -2.55 -1.32 -1.70
C LEU A 47 -2.44 -0.25 -0.62
N MET A 48 -3.58 0.24 -0.14
CA MET A 48 -3.64 1.22 0.94
C MET A 48 -4.59 0.75 2.03
N LYS A 49 -4.10 0.59 3.25
CA LYS A 49 -4.87 0.09 4.39
C LYS A 49 -4.55 0.86 5.66
N SER A 50 -5.60 1.31 6.35
CA SER A 50 -5.50 1.84 7.72
C SER A 50 -5.80 0.75 8.72
N VAL A 51 -5.01 0.70 9.80
CA VAL A 51 -5.18 -0.24 10.91
C VAL A 51 -4.97 0.47 12.25
N ASP A 52 -5.51 -0.11 13.32
CA ASP A 52 -5.51 0.53 14.64
C ASP A 52 -4.18 0.34 15.39
N THR A 53 -3.46 -0.75 15.12
CA THR A 53 -2.24 -1.09 15.88
C THR A 53 -1.10 -1.53 14.96
N PRO A 54 0.16 -1.26 15.35
CA PRO A 54 1.33 -1.74 14.63
C PRO A 54 1.38 -3.27 14.51
N THR A 55 0.97 -3.98 15.56
CA THR A 55 0.93 -5.45 15.55
C THR A 55 -0.01 -5.98 14.47
N THR A 56 -1.19 -5.35 14.33
CA THR A 56 -2.13 -5.68 13.25
C THR A 56 -1.53 -5.38 11.89
N ALA A 57 -0.81 -4.26 11.75
CA ALA A 57 -0.13 -3.88 10.52
C ALA A 57 0.90 -4.93 10.08
N VAL A 58 1.77 -5.37 11.00
CA VAL A 58 2.79 -6.40 10.74
C VAL A 58 2.14 -7.72 10.34
N ARG A 59 1.12 -8.16 11.10
CA ARG A 59 0.39 -9.39 10.80
C ARG A 59 -0.26 -9.35 9.41
N LEU A 60 -0.96 -8.26 9.09
CA LEU A 60 -1.62 -8.10 7.79
C LEU A 60 -0.62 -8.01 6.65
N SER A 61 0.49 -7.28 6.80
CA SER A 61 1.51 -7.18 5.75
C SER A 61 2.12 -8.53 5.42
N THR A 62 2.42 -9.34 6.44
CA THR A 62 2.96 -10.69 6.27
C THR A 62 1.95 -11.59 5.55
N GLN A 63 0.72 -11.65 6.02
CA GLN A 63 -0.30 -12.51 5.42
C GLN A 63 -0.70 -12.06 4.01
N LEU A 64 -0.76 -10.76 3.73
CA LEU A 64 -1.00 -10.22 2.38
C LEU A 64 0.09 -10.65 1.40
N ARG A 65 1.36 -10.53 1.81
CA ARG A 65 2.49 -11.00 1.01
C ARG A 65 2.36 -12.50 0.70
N ASP A 66 2.10 -13.30 1.73
CA ASP A 66 2.03 -14.75 1.61
C ASP A 66 0.84 -15.20 0.72
N LEU A 67 -0.34 -14.58 0.90
CA LEU A 67 -1.51 -14.83 0.06
C LEU A 67 -1.24 -14.50 -1.41
N LEU A 68 -0.71 -13.31 -1.69
CA LEU A 68 -0.51 -12.86 -3.07
C LEU A 68 0.63 -13.60 -3.75
N THR A 69 1.65 -14.03 -3.00
CA THR A 69 2.73 -14.90 -3.52
C THR A 69 2.18 -16.22 -4.07
N LYS A 70 1.12 -16.80 -3.48
CA LYS A 70 0.44 -17.99 -4.02
C LYS A 70 -0.14 -17.78 -5.42
N GLY A 71 -0.53 -16.53 -5.73
CA GLY A 71 -0.98 -16.13 -7.07
C GLY A 71 0.13 -15.68 -8.01
N GLY A 72 1.39 -15.74 -7.57
CA GLY A 72 2.54 -15.25 -8.34
C GLY A 72 2.73 -13.74 -8.31
N PHE A 73 2.05 -13.03 -7.41
CA PHE A 73 2.22 -11.59 -7.22
C PHE A 73 3.20 -11.31 -6.10
N ARG A 74 4.09 -10.35 -6.31
CA ARG A 74 5.02 -9.89 -5.29
C ARG A 74 4.67 -8.47 -4.85
N LEU A 75 4.37 -8.29 -3.57
CA LEU A 75 4.23 -6.98 -2.95
C LEU A 75 5.61 -6.45 -2.55
N THR A 76 5.93 -5.24 -2.99
CA THR A 76 7.19 -4.55 -2.68
C THR A 76 6.94 -3.08 -2.37
N LYS A 77 7.98 -2.34 -1.98
CA LYS A 77 7.91 -0.92 -1.64
C LYS A 77 6.98 -0.63 -0.46
N TRP A 78 7.06 -1.49 0.54
CA TRP A 78 6.29 -1.34 1.76
C TRP A 78 6.66 -0.04 2.50
N LEU A 79 5.65 0.65 2.98
CA LEU A 79 5.79 1.89 3.72
C LEU A 79 4.73 1.96 4.82
N SER A 80 5.08 2.55 5.96
CA SER A 80 4.17 2.80 7.08
C SER A 80 4.55 4.09 7.79
N ASN A 81 3.57 4.76 8.39
CA ASN A 81 3.79 5.89 9.31
C ASN A 81 4.23 5.44 10.71
N ASP A 82 4.40 4.16 10.95
CA ASP A 82 4.95 3.60 12.19
C ASP A 82 6.26 2.86 11.89
N ARG A 83 7.37 3.38 12.42
CA ARG A 83 8.73 2.84 12.21
C ARG A 83 8.87 1.39 12.67
N ARG A 84 8.12 0.99 13.70
CA ARG A 84 8.11 -0.39 14.21
C ARG A 84 7.59 -1.36 13.16
N VAL A 85 6.59 -0.94 12.37
CA VAL A 85 6.06 -1.74 11.26
C VAL A 85 7.09 -1.86 10.15
N VAL A 86 7.74 -0.75 9.79
CA VAL A 86 8.79 -0.76 8.74
C VAL A 86 9.97 -1.64 9.15
N ALA A 87 10.34 -1.63 10.44
CA ALA A 87 11.44 -2.44 10.96
C ALA A 87 11.22 -3.96 10.79
N GLU A 88 9.97 -4.42 10.92
CA GLU A 88 9.62 -5.84 10.76
C GLU A 88 9.55 -6.30 9.29
N ILE A 89 9.54 -5.36 8.34
CA ILE A 89 9.55 -5.66 6.92
C ILE A 89 10.99 -5.87 6.44
N GLN A 90 11.22 -6.86 5.58
CA GLN A 90 12.54 -7.10 5.01
C GLN A 90 13.02 -5.86 4.23
N GLU A 91 14.29 -5.50 4.41
CA GLU A 91 14.89 -4.31 3.79
C GLU A 91 14.67 -4.26 2.27
N THR A 92 14.83 -5.40 1.59
CA THR A 92 14.65 -5.54 0.13
C THR A 92 13.21 -5.33 -0.35
N GLU A 93 12.25 -5.34 0.57
CA GLU A 93 10.83 -5.15 0.26
C GLU A 93 10.32 -3.77 0.70
N ARG A 94 11.13 -3.00 1.44
CA ARG A 94 10.79 -1.63 1.85
C ARG A 94 10.79 -0.67 0.66
N ALA A 95 10.06 0.43 0.79
CA ALA A 95 10.23 1.56 -0.11
C ALA A 95 11.67 2.09 -0.01
N VAL A 96 12.23 2.55 -1.12
CA VAL A 96 13.64 3.02 -1.18
C VAL A 96 13.89 4.14 -0.17
N SER A 97 12.93 5.00 0.04
CA SER A 97 12.97 6.12 0.96
C SER A 97 13.06 5.73 2.44
N VAL A 98 12.66 4.51 2.80
CA VAL A 98 12.73 3.95 4.16
C VAL A 98 13.57 2.67 4.24
N ALA A 99 14.38 2.41 3.24
CA ALA A 99 15.29 1.26 3.25
C ALA A 99 16.27 1.36 4.43
N ASN A 100 16.81 2.55 4.70
CA ASN A 100 17.58 2.84 5.90
C ASN A 100 16.66 3.41 6.99
N LEU A 101 16.60 2.75 8.16
CA LEU A 101 15.79 3.17 9.31
C LEU A 101 16.44 4.25 10.18
N ASP A 102 17.71 4.64 9.90
CA ASP A 102 18.43 5.68 10.63
C ASP A 102 17.96 7.12 10.29
N LEU A 103 16.88 7.24 9.52
CA LEU A 103 16.29 8.52 9.17
C LEU A 103 15.76 9.26 10.41
N GLN A 104 16.09 10.53 10.53
CA GLN A 104 15.55 11.38 11.61
C GLN A 104 14.03 11.56 11.45
N GLU A 105 13.56 11.72 10.21
CA GLU A 105 12.14 11.86 9.87
C GLU A 105 11.75 10.88 8.75
N LEU A 106 10.49 10.43 8.76
CA LEU A 106 9.94 9.63 7.67
C LEU A 106 9.71 10.52 6.44
N PRO A 107 9.93 9.97 5.24
CA PRO A 107 9.90 10.75 4.01
C PRO A 107 8.49 11.18 3.59
N THR A 108 8.43 12.08 2.61
CA THR A 108 7.23 12.32 1.83
C THR A 108 7.24 11.41 0.61
N GLU A 109 6.19 10.62 0.45
CA GLU A 109 6.05 9.67 -0.65
C GLU A 109 4.83 9.94 -1.52
N CYS A 110 4.79 9.36 -2.71
CA CYS A 110 3.62 9.41 -3.57
C CYS A 110 2.80 8.14 -3.42
N ALA A 111 1.52 8.30 -3.05
CA ALA A 111 0.55 7.21 -2.99
C ALA A 111 -0.69 7.61 -3.76
N LEU A 112 -1.12 6.80 -4.71
CA LEU A 112 -2.29 7.07 -5.57
C LEU A 112 -2.25 8.44 -6.28
N GLY A 113 -1.05 8.93 -6.65
CA GLY A 113 -0.87 10.24 -7.27
C GLY A 113 -0.95 11.44 -6.32
N LEU A 114 -1.10 11.21 -5.03
CA LEU A 114 -1.05 12.23 -3.98
C LEU A 114 0.29 12.16 -3.25
N LYS A 115 0.80 13.31 -2.79
CA LYS A 115 1.92 13.32 -1.86
C LYS A 115 1.43 13.01 -0.46
N TRP A 116 2.04 12.03 0.17
CA TRP A 116 1.79 11.65 1.55
C TRP A 116 3.01 11.98 2.41
N ASP A 117 2.84 12.91 3.35
CA ASP A 117 3.79 13.16 4.43
C ASP A 117 3.61 12.03 5.46
N VAL A 118 4.56 11.11 5.46
CA VAL A 118 4.47 9.87 6.25
C VAL A 118 4.62 10.16 7.74
N GLU A 119 5.49 11.08 8.12
CA GLU A 119 5.71 11.47 9.53
C GLU A 119 4.50 12.17 10.13
N ALA A 120 3.93 13.13 9.39
CA ALA A 120 2.76 13.88 9.86
C ALA A 120 1.44 13.15 9.61
N ASP A 121 1.46 12.03 8.88
CA ASP A 121 0.29 11.28 8.41
C ASP A 121 -0.74 12.17 7.70
N LYS A 122 -0.25 12.93 6.69
CA LYS A 122 -1.06 13.90 5.96
C LYS A 122 -0.89 13.76 4.45
N PHE A 123 -2.00 13.79 3.73
CA PHE A 123 -1.96 13.95 2.28
C PHE A 123 -1.79 15.43 1.93
N ILE A 124 -0.78 15.71 1.11
CA ILE A 124 -0.48 17.05 0.61
C ILE A 124 -1.10 17.18 -0.78
N TRP A 125 -2.10 18.03 -0.91
CA TRP A 125 -2.68 18.40 -2.17
C TRP A 125 -1.97 19.61 -2.76
N ARG A 126 -1.35 19.50 -3.93
CA ARG A 126 -0.91 20.66 -4.70
C ARG A 126 -2.04 21.09 -5.64
N ALA A 127 -2.82 22.07 -5.23
CA ALA A 127 -3.67 22.78 -6.17
C ALA A 127 -2.77 23.56 -7.14
N SER A 128 -2.87 23.27 -8.44
CA SER A 128 -2.25 24.09 -9.48
C SER A 128 -2.80 25.52 -9.37
N GLY A 129 -1.92 26.45 -9.04
CA GLY A 129 -1.92 27.91 -9.15
C GLY A 129 -3.15 28.79 -9.08
N ARG A 130 -4.38 28.28 -9.06
CA ARG A 130 -5.62 29.10 -9.07
C ARG A 130 -6.57 28.90 -7.89
N LEU A 131 -6.29 28.01 -6.94
CA LEU A 131 -7.21 27.68 -5.84
C LEU A 131 -6.56 27.81 -4.44
N GLN A 132 -5.59 28.72 -4.28
CA GLN A 132 -4.90 28.87 -2.98
C GLN A 132 -5.71 29.55 -1.88
N HIS A 133 -6.97 29.94 -2.08
CA HIS A 133 -7.68 30.79 -1.15
C HIS A 133 -8.84 30.16 -0.34
N SER A 134 -9.12 28.88 -0.43
CA SER A 134 -10.35 28.35 0.23
C SER A 134 -10.24 27.02 0.99
N VAL A 135 -9.06 26.58 1.42
CA VAL A 135 -8.99 25.40 2.29
C VAL A 135 -8.33 25.73 3.61
N GLN A 136 -9.09 26.41 4.48
CA GLN A 136 -8.81 26.49 5.91
C GLN A 136 -9.80 25.64 6.71
N LYS A 137 -9.23 24.71 7.51
CA LYS A 137 -9.79 24.08 8.70
C LYS A 137 -10.90 23.04 8.53
N GLY A 138 -10.49 21.79 8.43
CA GLY A 138 -11.24 20.65 8.95
C GLY A 138 -10.31 19.82 9.84
N ALA A 139 -10.71 19.54 11.07
CA ALA A 139 -9.97 18.68 11.98
C ALA A 139 -9.87 17.27 11.37
N MET A 140 -8.67 16.91 10.86
CA MET A 140 -8.43 15.54 10.39
C MET A 140 -8.12 14.66 11.61
N THR A 141 -8.99 13.70 11.87
CA THR A 141 -8.76 12.64 12.84
C THR A 141 -7.50 11.87 12.46
N ARG A 142 -6.61 11.66 13.43
CA ARG A 142 -5.40 10.83 13.29
C ARG A 142 -5.82 9.40 12.96
N ARG A 143 -5.98 9.06 11.69
CA ARG A 143 -6.02 7.67 11.24
C ARG A 143 -4.57 7.25 11.01
N ARG A 144 -4.13 6.22 11.71
CA ARG A 144 -2.85 5.57 11.40
C ARG A 144 -3.02 4.83 10.09
N ILE A 145 -2.38 5.31 9.03
CA ILE A 145 -2.48 4.73 7.70
C ILE A 145 -1.26 3.84 7.48
N LEU A 146 -1.49 2.55 7.28
CA LEU A 146 -0.50 1.67 6.69
C LEU A 146 -0.63 1.82 5.17
N VAL A 147 0.27 2.55 4.54
CA VAL A 147 0.34 2.58 3.07
C VAL A 147 1.33 1.53 2.62
N ILE A 148 0.81 0.58 1.91
CA ILE A 148 1.57 -0.42 1.21
C ILE A 148 1.50 -0.05 -0.26
N VAL A 149 2.54 0.61 -0.75
CA VAL A 149 2.69 0.82 -2.19
C VAL A 149 3.36 -0.42 -2.73
N SER A 150 2.63 -1.22 -3.47
CA SER A 150 3.22 -2.33 -4.19
C SER A 150 3.25 -2.01 -5.67
N SER A 151 4.42 -2.08 -6.29
CA SER A 151 4.48 -2.26 -7.74
C SER A 151 4.43 -3.75 -8.02
N LEU A 152 3.44 -4.17 -8.78
CA LEU A 152 3.33 -5.53 -9.27
C LEU A 152 4.51 -5.80 -10.22
N SER A 153 5.44 -6.63 -9.79
CA SER A 153 6.44 -7.25 -10.67
C SER A 153 5.88 -8.61 -11.09
N VAL A 154 5.61 -8.76 -12.36
CA VAL A 154 5.28 -10.06 -12.97
C VAL A 154 6.53 -10.68 -13.54
#